data_cd9fb93966120db8328b6af1430d6d1e
#
_entry.id   cd9fb93966120db8328b6af1430d6d1e
#
_cell.length_a   1.000
_cell.length_b   1.000
_cell.length_c   1.000
_cell.angle_alpha   90.00
_cell.angle_beta   90.00
_cell.angle_gamma   90.00
#
_symmetry.space_group_name_H-M   'P 1'
#
loop_
_entity.id
_entity.type
_entity.pdbx_description
1 polymer ?
#
loop_
_entity_poly.entity_id
_entity_poly.type
_entity_poly.pdbx_seq_one_letter_code
_entity_poly.pdbx_strand_id
1 'polypeptide(L)'
;MNKSSFLIAGQHAVIEALRNPDRKVLRVFLTEDAKKNIHRKNPRKNVLEDVKVYFKSKKELDKYTSKEQLMHNGYVAEIEHLDQPELKEFIKEKNNLTFVCLDEVTDPRNIGSLIRSAASFNIDGIIIKERHFPKAVSYTHLTLPTKA
;
A
#
# COMPACT_ATOMS: atom_id res chain seq x y z
N MET A 1 -3.95 21.53 -0.70
CA MET A 1 -4.86 20.60 -0.01
C MET A 1 -4.00 19.57 0.73
N ASN A 2 -4.16 19.44 2.05
CA ASN A 2 -3.47 18.39 2.79
C ASN A 2 -4.06 17.05 2.34
N LYS A 3 -3.27 16.25 1.63
CA LYS A 3 -3.65 14.88 1.32
C LYS A 3 -3.78 14.13 2.65
N SER A 4 -4.90 13.45 2.86
CA SER A 4 -5.09 12.64 4.05
C SER A 4 -4.06 11.51 4.05
N SER A 5 -3.37 11.30 5.17
CA SER A 5 -2.45 10.18 5.37
C SER A 5 -3.13 9.07 6.17
N PHE A 6 -2.61 7.86 6.05
CA PHE A 6 -3.05 6.71 6.83
C PHE A 6 -1.88 5.79 7.16
N LEU A 7 -2.09 4.89 8.12
CA LEU A 7 -1.08 3.94 8.55
C LEU A 7 -1.23 2.62 7.80
N ILE A 8 -0.11 2.04 7.41
CA ILE A 8 0.00 0.65 6.97
C ILE A 8 0.91 -0.11 7.92
N ALA A 9 0.65 -1.40 8.09
CA ALA A 9 1.40 -2.25 9.00
C ALA A 9 1.80 -3.58 8.35
N GLY A 10 2.91 -4.13 8.82
CA GLY A 10 3.46 -5.39 8.33
C GLY A 10 4.63 -5.22 7.37
N GLN A 11 5.55 -6.19 7.42
CA GLN A 11 6.81 -6.13 6.68
C GLN A 11 6.62 -5.94 5.17
N HIS A 12 5.77 -6.76 4.55
CA HIS A 12 5.56 -6.70 3.10
C HIS A 12 4.94 -5.37 2.66
N ALA A 13 3.88 -4.93 3.34
CA ALA A 13 3.20 -3.69 3.01
C ALA A 13 4.13 -2.47 3.09
N VAL A 14 4.93 -2.38 4.17
CA VAL A 14 5.86 -1.27 4.38
C VAL A 14 7.00 -1.30 3.36
N ILE A 15 7.58 -2.47 3.07
CA ILE A 15 8.68 -2.59 2.11
C ILE A 15 8.19 -2.27 0.69
N GLU A 16 7.05 -2.76 0.27
CA GLU A 16 6.50 -2.46 -1.05
C GLU A 16 6.12 -0.98 -1.19
N ALA A 17 5.59 -0.36 -0.13
CA ALA A 17 5.36 1.08 -0.14
C ALA A 17 6.64 1.90 -0.32
N LEU A 18 7.74 1.48 0.33
CA LEU A 18 9.06 2.12 0.21
C LEU A 18 9.72 1.91 -1.17
N ARG A 19 9.35 0.83 -1.87
CA ARG A 19 9.88 0.53 -3.21
C ARG A 19 9.09 1.22 -4.32
N ASN A 20 7.85 1.55 -4.07
CA ASN A 20 6.97 2.16 -5.06
C ASN A 20 7.31 3.66 -5.22
N PRO A 21 7.82 4.10 -6.38
CA PRO A 21 8.18 5.50 -6.61
C PRO A 21 6.98 6.44 -6.57
N ASP A 22 5.79 5.94 -6.89
CA ASP A 22 4.56 6.74 -6.88
C ASP A 22 3.95 6.89 -5.47
N ARG A 23 4.49 6.15 -4.49
CA ARG A 23 3.99 6.16 -3.13
C ARG A 23 4.78 7.11 -2.24
N LYS A 24 4.16 8.15 -1.74
CA LYS A 24 4.78 9.03 -0.78
C LYS A 24 4.68 8.46 0.63
N VAL A 25 5.83 8.03 1.16
CA VAL A 25 5.98 7.58 2.53
C VAL A 25 6.43 8.76 3.38
N LEU A 26 5.63 9.15 4.37
CA LEU A 26 5.89 10.32 5.22
C LEU A 26 6.88 9.97 6.33
N ARG A 27 6.67 8.84 6.99
CA ARG A 27 7.52 8.35 8.07
C ARG A 27 7.33 6.84 8.28
N VAL A 28 8.36 6.21 8.80
CA VAL A 28 8.38 4.79 9.11
C VAL A 28 8.71 4.58 10.58
N PHE A 29 7.99 3.70 11.23
CA PHE A 29 8.22 3.28 12.60
C PHE A 29 8.65 1.81 12.60
N LEU A 30 9.83 1.53 13.14
CA LEU A 30 10.43 0.20 13.15
C LEU A 30 10.85 -0.20 14.54
N THR A 31 10.79 -1.50 14.83
CA THR A 31 11.58 -2.06 15.92
C THR A 31 13.04 -2.23 15.47
N GLU A 32 13.97 -2.33 16.42
CA GLU A 32 15.40 -2.57 16.12
C GLU A 32 15.60 -3.87 15.30
N ASP A 33 14.84 -4.94 15.61
CA ASP A 33 14.92 -6.20 14.87
C ASP A 33 14.40 -6.03 13.43
N ALA A 34 13.34 -5.25 13.24
CA ALA A 34 12.82 -4.96 11.91
C ALA A 34 13.84 -4.21 11.04
N LYS A 35 14.55 -3.23 11.62
CA LYS A 35 15.65 -2.52 10.93
C LYS A 35 16.75 -3.46 10.46
N LYS A 36 17.25 -4.31 11.36
CA LYS A 36 18.28 -5.31 11.02
C LYS A 36 17.83 -6.22 9.88
N ASN A 37 16.56 -6.65 9.90
CA ASN A 37 15.98 -7.50 8.86
C ASN A 37 15.86 -6.79 7.51
N ILE A 38 15.52 -5.51 7.46
CA ILE A 38 15.49 -4.73 6.21
C ILE A 38 16.85 -4.70 5.55
N HIS A 39 17.91 -4.35 6.30
CA HIS A 39 19.27 -4.31 5.78
C HIS A 39 19.74 -5.68 5.28
N ARG A 40 19.43 -6.75 6.02
CA ARG A 40 19.81 -8.12 5.62
C ARG A 40 19.16 -8.56 4.31
N LYS A 41 17.88 -8.21 4.11
CA LYS A 41 17.12 -8.61 2.91
C LYS A 41 17.33 -7.71 1.70
N ASN A 42 17.84 -6.50 1.90
CA ASN A 42 18.06 -5.51 0.84
C ASN A 42 19.47 -4.91 0.91
N PRO A 43 20.53 -5.72 0.76
CA PRO A 43 21.89 -5.25 0.97
C PRO A 43 22.38 -4.25 -0.09
N ARG A 44 21.74 -4.23 -1.28
CA ARG A 44 22.16 -3.39 -2.41
C ARG A 44 21.42 -2.05 -2.52
N LYS A 45 20.31 -1.86 -1.80
CA LYS A 45 19.51 -0.64 -1.85
C LYS A 45 19.04 -0.28 -0.45
N ASN A 46 19.45 0.88 0.03
CA ASN A 46 18.94 1.41 1.29
C ASN A 46 17.55 2.01 1.08
N VAL A 47 16.51 1.18 1.22
CA VAL A 47 15.11 1.60 1.03
C VAL A 47 14.64 2.62 2.07
N LEU A 48 15.47 2.93 3.08
CA LEU A 48 15.15 3.88 4.16
C LEU A 48 15.88 5.22 4.00
N GLU A 49 16.66 5.43 2.92
CA GLU A 49 17.56 6.57 2.79
C GLU A 49 16.82 7.92 2.76
N ASP A 50 15.68 7.97 2.08
CA ASP A 50 14.92 9.20 1.86
C ASP A 50 13.70 9.35 2.80
N VAL A 51 13.60 8.54 3.84
CA VAL A 51 12.43 8.48 4.71
C VAL A 51 12.78 8.70 6.16
N LYS A 52 11.97 9.48 6.87
CA LYS A 52 12.09 9.66 8.33
C LYS A 52 11.78 8.36 9.07
N VAL A 53 12.78 7.79 9.73
CA VAL A 53 12.65 6.54 10.49
C VAL A 53 12.66 6.82 11.99
N TYR A 54 11.69 6.28 12.69
CA TYR A 54 11.56 6.34 14.14
C TYR A 54 11.62 4.93 14.74
N PHE A 55 12.47 4.76 15.74
CA PHE A 55 12.56 3.49 16.46
C PHE A 55 11.56 3.46 17.61
N LYS A 56 10.81 2.37 17.67
CA LYS A 56 9.73 2.15 18.63
C LYS A 56 9.75 0.71 19.15
N SER A 57 9.37 0.53 20.40
CA SER A 57 9.13 -0.79 20.96
C SER A 57 7.85 -1.40 20.36
N LYS A 58 7.70 -2.72 20.45
CA LYS A 58 6.46 -3.42 20.01
C LYS A 58 5.22 -2.83 20.69
N LYS A 59 5.28 -2.58 22.00
CA LYS A 59 4.17 -2.00 22.77
C LYS A 59 3.77 -0.59 22.29
N GLU A 60 4.73 0.20 21.82
CA GLU A 60 4.42 1.51 21.25
C GLU A 60 3.78 1.36 19.87
N LEU A 61 4.25 0.43 19.05
CA LEU A 61 3.64 0.14 17.74
C LEU A 61 2.22 -0.40 17.87
N ASP A 62 1.96 -1.24 18.87
CA ASP A 62 0.60 -1.72 19.19
C ASP A 62 -0.38 -0.57 19.41
N LYS A 63 0.05 0.54 20.04
CA LYS A 63 -0.81 1.72 20.23
C LYS A 63 -1.20 2.40 18.91
N TYR A 64 -0.34 2.38 17.91
CA TYR A 64 -0.64 2.94 16.59
C TYR A 64 -1.59 2.05 15.79
N THR A 65 -1.53 0.74 16.00
CA THR A 65 -2.26 -0.24 15.20
C THR A 65 -3.50 -0.82 15.90
N SER A 66 -3.68 -0.54 17.20
CA SER A 66 -4.76 -1.11 18.03
C SER A 66 -6.16 -0.77 17.54
N LYS A 67 -6.38 0.45 17.04
CA LYS A 67 -7.70 0.86 16.54
C LYS A 67 -8.15 0.06 15.33
N GLU A 68 -7.22 -0.45 14.57
CA GLU A 68 -7.44 -1.12 13.29
C GLU A 68 -7.08 -2.60 13.34
N GLN A 69 -6.66 -3.10 14.51
CA GLN A 69 -6.25 -4.47 14.75
C GLN A 69 -5.21 -5.01 13.74
N LEU A 70 -4.30 -4.13 13.29
CA LEU A 70 -3.30 -4.49 12.29
C LEU A 70 -2.12 -5.23 12.93
N MET A 71 -1.74 -6.35 12.31
CA MET A 71 -0.52 -7.08 12.69
C MET A 71 0.70 -6.40 12.09
N HIS A 72 1.46 -5.66 12.91
CA HIS A 72 2.58 -4.86 12.43
C HIS A 72 3.91 -5.63 12.30
N ASN A 73 4.13 -6.71 13.05
CA ASN A 73 5.39 -7.48 13.05
C ASN A 73 6.67 -6.61 13.17
N GLY A 74 6.55 -5.46 13.83
CA GLY A 74 7.65 -4.50 13.97
C GLY A 74 7.77 -3.46 12.86
N TYR A 75 6.82 -3.40 11.91
CA TYR A 75 6.82 -2.48 10.76
C TYR A 75 5.51 -1.70 10.70
N VAL A 76 5.59 -0.39 10.75
CA VAL A 76 4.47 0.53 10.52
C VAL A 76 4.97 1.70 9.68
N ALA A 77 4.19 2.16 8.73
CA ALA A 77 4.49 3.36 7.96
C ALA A 77 3.26 4.25 7.83
N GLU A 78 3.49 5.55 7.83
CA GLU A 78 2.49 6.55 7.47
C GLU A 78 2.71 6.95 6.02
N ILE A 79 1.68 6.83 5.22
CA ILE A 79 1.71 7.08 3.77
C ILE A 79 0.57 8.00 3.35
N GLU A 80 0.77 8.73 2.25
CA GLU A 80 -0.30 9.47 1.59
C GLU A 80 -1.12 8.55 0.67
N HIS A 81 -2.39 8.91 0.44
CA HIS A 81 -3.18 8.25 -0.60
C HIS A 81 -2.55 8.48 -1.98
N LEU A 82 -2.59 7.46 -2.82
CA LEU A 82 -2.23 7.62 -4.23
C LEU A 82 -3.27 8.49 -4.93
N ASP A 83 -2.81 9.35 -5.83
CA ASP A 83 -3.71 10.04 -6.73
C ASP A 83 -4.34 9.01 -7.67
N GLN A 84 -5.65 9.02 -7.74
CA GLN A 84 -6.39 8.18 -8.67
C GLN A 84 -6.85 9.05 -9.83
N PRO A 85 -6.51 8.69 -11.07
CA PRO A 85 -7.03 9.39 -12.23
C PRO A 85 -8.54 9.16 -12.32
N GLU A 86 -9.27 10.17 -12.78
CA GLU A 86 -10.66 9.95 -13.15
C GLU A 86 -10.74 8.95 -14.31
N LEU A 87 -11.71 8.03 -14.26
CA LEU A 87 -11.87 7.00 -15.29
C LEU A 87 -11.93 7.59 -16.70
N LYS A 88 -12.61 8.72 -16.86
CA LYS A 88 -12.71 9.42 -18.16
C LYS A 88 -11.37 9.88 -18.70
N GLU A 89 -10.48 10.35 -17.84
CA GLU A 89 -9.13 10.78 -18.23
C GLU A 89 -8.26 9.57 -18.53
N PHE A 90 -8.34 8.53 -17.72
CA PHE A 90 -7.57 7.31 -17.88
C PHE A 90 -7.85 6.60 -19.22
N ILE A 91 -9.11 6.58 -19.67
CA ILE A 91 -9.48 5.94 -20.95
C ILE A 91 -9.17 6.79 -22.19
N LYS A 92 -9.03 8.10 -22.07
CA LYS A 92 -8.72 8.96 -23.23
C LYS A 92 -7.32 8.76 -23.79
N GLU A 93 -6.38 8.39 -22.94
CA GLU A 93 -4.95 8.36 -23.31
C GLU A 93 -4.48 6.98 -23.82
N LYS A 94 -5.32 5.96 -23.72
CA LYS A 94 -4.93 4.57 -24.00
C LYS A 94 -5.95 3.84 -24.86
N ASN A 95 -5.43 3.05 -25.80
CA ASN A 95 -6.24 2.14 -26.62
C ASN A 95 -6.15 0.70 -26.03
N ASN A 96 -7.22 -0.06 -26.18
CA ASN A 96 -7.29 -1.48 -25.80
C ASN A 96 -7.04 -1.72 -24.31
N LEU A 97 -7.85 -1.08 -23.47
CA LEU A 97 -7.80 -1.25 -22.02
C LEU A 97 -8.66 -2.43 -21.57
N THR A 98 -8.14 -3.18 -20.62
CA THR A 98 -8.86 -4.26 -19.94
C THR A 98 -9.09 -3.91 -18.48
N PHE A 99 -10.35 -3.96 -18.03
CA PHE A 99 -10.73 -3.68 -16.66
C PHE A 99 -11.38 -4.89 -15.99
N VAL A 100 -11.17 -5.00 -14.69
CA VAL A 100 -11.95 -5.88 -13.82
C VAL A 100 -12.90 -5.03 -12.99
N CYS A 101 -14.19 -5.34 -13.05
CA CYS A 101 -15.22 -4.68 -12.23
C CYS A 101 -15.52 -5.56 -11.02
N LEU A 102 -15.37 -5.01 -9.82
CA LEU A 102 -15.72 -5.69 -8.58
C LEU A 102 -17.06 -5.14 -8.07
N ASP A 103 -18.11 -5.94 -8.20
CA ASP A 103 -19.44 -5.63 -7.65
C ASP A 103 -19.68 -6.45 -6.38
N GLU A 104 -19.97 -5.75 -5.28
CA GLU A 104 -20.29 -6.32 -3.96
C GLU A 104 -19.24 -7.26 -3.33
N VAL A 105 -17.99 -7.19 -3.77
CA VAL A 105 -16.89 -7.91 -3.11
C VAL A 105 -16.47 -7.16 -1.85
N THR A 106 -16.84 -7.69 -0.69
CA THR A 106 -16.63 -7.04 0.61
C THR A 106 -15.52 -7.67 1.44
N ASP A 107 -15.17 -8.93 1.19
CA ASP A 107 -14.10 -9.62 1.92
C ASP A 107 -12.73 -9.09 1.48
N PRO A 108 -11.98 -8.51 2.42
CA PRO A 108 -10.64 -7.99 2.16
C PRO A 108 -9.67 -9.01 1.56
N ARG A 109 -9.73 -10.26 1.96
CA ARG A 109 -8.85 -11.31 1.48
C ARG A 109 -9.11 -11.61 0.00
N ASN A 110 -10.38 -11.65 -0.37
CA ASN A 110 -10.80 -11.84 -1.76
C ASN A 110 -10.36 -10.67 -2.62
N ILE A 111 -10.55 -9.44 -2.14
CA ILE A 111 -10.08 -8.23 -2.83
C ILE A 111 -8.57 -8.28 -3.06
N GLY A 112 -7.79 -8.60 -2.04
CA GLY A 112 -6.33 -8.71 -2.16
C GLY A 112 -5.91 -9.81 -3.15
N SER A 113 -6.64 -10.93 -3.21
CA SER A 113 -6.41 -12.01 -4.17
C SER A 113 -6.73 -11.57 -5.60
N LEU A 114 -7.86 -10.91 -5.80
CA LEU A 114 -8.29 -10.39 -7.10
C LEU A 114 -7.31 -9.34 -7.64
N ILE A 115 -6.82 -8.43 -6.79
CA ILE A 115 -5.82 -7.44 -7.18
C ILE A 115 -4.53 -8.13 -7.63
N ARG A 116 -4.04 -9.14 -6.90
CA ARG A 116 -2.84 -9.89 -7.31
C ARG A 116 -3.04 -10.62 -8.63
N SER A 117 -4.21 -11.24 -8.83
CA SER A 117 -4.54 -11.90 -10.09
C SER A 117 -4.62 -10.91 -11.24
N ALA A 118 -5.30 -9.78 -11.05
CA ALA A 118 -5.37 -8.72 -12.05
C ALA A 118 -3.98 -8.21 -12.46
N ALA A 119 -3.09 -8.01 -11.48
CA ALA A 119 -1.71 -7.64 -11.74
C ALA A 119 -0.96 -8.71 -12.57
N SER A 120 -1.17 -10.00 -12.27
CA SER A 120 -0.53 -11.10 -12.98
C SER A 120 -1.01 -11.21 -14.44
N PHE A 121 -2.24 -10.83 -14.72
CA PHE A 121 -2.82 -10.82 -16.07
C PHE A 121 -2.64 -9.48 -16.81
N ASN A 122 -1.83 -8.56 -16.26
CA ASN A 122 -1.62 -7.22 -16.83
C ASN A 122 -2.92 -6.45 -17.08
N ILE A 123 -3.89 -6.57 -16.19
CA ILE A 123 -5.13 -5.79 -16.23
C ILE A 123 -4.78 -4.31 -16.01
N ASP A 124 -5.36 -3.42 -16.81
CA ASP A 124 -5.05 -1.98 -16.78
C ASP A 124 -5.69 -1.24 -15.62
N GLY A 125 -6.82 -1.73 -15.11
CA GLY A 125 -7.48 -1.11 -13.98
C GLY A 125 -8.53 -2.00 -13.32
N ILE A 126 -8.88 -1.64 -12.09
CA ILE A 126 -9.94 -2.29 -11.32
C ILE A 126 -10.98 -1.22 -10.98
N ILE A 127 -12.21 -1.46 -11.38
CA ILE A 127 -13.36 -0.62 -11.07
C ILE A 127 -14.07 -1.21 -9.87
N ILE A 128 -14.29 -0.39 -8.86
CA ILE A 128 -14.94 -0.79 -7.61
C ILE A 128 -16.12 0.14 -7.31
N LYS A 129 -17.13 -0.41 -6.67
CA LYS A 129 -18.29 0.35 -6.20
C LYS A 129 -17.98 0.90 -4.80
N GLU A 130 -17.91 2.21 -4.69
CA GLU A 130 -17.47 2.89 -3.46
C GLU A 130 -18.32 2.53 -2.22
N ARG A 131 -19.62 2.29 -2.39
CA ARG A 131 -20.59 2.09 -1.30
C ARG A 131 -20.36 0.84 -0.45
N HIS A 132 -19.76 -0.21 -1.00
CA HIS A 132 -19.58 -1.50 -0.32
C HIS A 132 -18.12 -1.92 -0.23
N PHE A 133 -17.23 -1.06 -0.70
CA PHE A 133 -15.81 -1.35 -0.60
C PHE A 133 -15.33 -1.04 0.82
N PRO A 134 -14.60 -1.94 1.49
CA PRO A 134 -14.07 -1.69 2.81
C PRO A 134 -13.24 -0.40 2.78
N LYS A 135 -13.59 0.58 3.60
CA LYS A 135 -12.75 1.78 3.73
C LYS A 135 -11.36 1.31 4.11
N ALA A 136 -10.44 1.53 3.21
CA ALA A 136 -9.11 0.97 3.27
C ALA A 136 -8.34 1.53 4.45
N VAL A 137 -8.38 0.81 5.50
CA VAL A 137 -7.50 1.00 6.62
C VAL A 137 -6.17 0.27 6.38
N SER A 138 -6.17 -0.75 5.53
CA SER A 138 -4.99 -1.54 5.21
C SER A 138 -4.84 -1.87 3.73
N TYR A 139 -5.72 -1.34 2.88
CA TYR A 139 -5.60 -1.53 1.44
C TYR A 139 -4.89 -0.35 0.84
N THR A 140 -3.65 -0.55 0.54
CA THR A 140 -3.02 0.23 -0.50
C THR A 140 -3.90 0.10 -1.74
N HIS A 141 -4.40 1.22 -2.23
CA HIS A 141 -4.84 1.29 -3.62
C HIS A 141 -3.60 0.91 -4.43
N LEU A 142 -3.54 -0.36 -4.84
CA LEU A 142 -2.49 -0.81 -5.72
C LEU A 142 -2.84 -0.25 -7.09
N THR A 143 -2.24 0.86 -7.45
CA THR A 143 -2.00 1.11 -8.86
C THR A 143 -1.16 -0.06 -9.32
N LEU A 144 -1.70 -0.84 -10.25
CA LEU A 144 -0.91 -1.82 -10.98
C LEU A 144 0.30 -1.08 -11.53
N PRO A 145 1.52 -1.66 -11.46
CA PRO A 145 2.69 -1.01 -12.00
C PRO A 145 2.39 -0.65 -13.46
N THR A 146 2.33 0.64 -13.75
CA THR A 146 2.37 1.12 -15.12
C THR A 146 3.63 0.56 -15.71
N LYS A 147 3.47 -0.19 -16.81
CA LYS A 147 4.62 -0.69 -17.56
C LYS A 147 5.58 0.45 -17.81
N ALA A 148 6.81 0.30 -17.34
CA ALA A 148 7.92 1.09 -17.84
C ALA A 148 8.18 0.71 -19.31
#